data_2413dd42ac7ecb7ab06d4091bf0950e5
#
_entry.id   2413dd42ac7ecb7ab06d4091bf0950e5
#
_cell.length_a   1.000
_cell.length_b   1.000
_cell.length_c   1.000
_cell.angle_alpha   90.00
_cell.angle_beta   90.00
_cell.angle_gamma   90.00
#
_symmetry.space_group_name_H-M   'P 1'
#
loop_
_entity.id
_entity.type
_entity.pdbx_description
1 polymer ?
#
loop_
_entity_poly.entity_id
_entity_poly.type
_entity_poly.pdbx_seq_one_letter_code
_entity_poly.pdbx_strand_id
1 'polypeptide(L)'
;MLDRLLGRPLAAAEQQALERELARLYAAPDAASSPPRVSPVGVALIKRFEGCARRRPDGRYAAYPDPGTGGAPWTIGWGATGPDRFAPTPGARIGPGTVWTGAQCDARLEADLKRYAADVSRVLAGAPATQAQFDALTSFHYNTGAVARASLTRRHIAGDHAGAAREFARWVRAGGKVLPGLVRRRAAEAELYQAGS
;
A
#
# COMPACT_ATOMS: atom_id res chain seq x y z
N MET A 1 -37.71 27.03 7.78
CA MET A 1 -37.69 26.10 8.92
C MET A 1 -36.76 26.58 10.03
N LEU A 2 -35.56 27.06 9.75
CA LEU A 2 -34.59 27.65 10.69
C LEU A 2 -35.09 28.95 11.34
N ASP A 3 -35.77 29.81 10.58
CA ASP A 3 -36.34 31.07 11.09
C ASP A 3 -37.37 30.86 12.20
N ARG A 4 -38.07 29.73 12.19
CA ARG A 4 -39.00 29.32 13.26
C ARG A 4 -38.32 28.86 14.53
N LEU A 5 -37.11 28.31 14.42
CA LEU A 5 -36.31 27.86 15.59
C LEU A 5 -35.57 29.00 16.27
N LEU A 6 -35.15 30.03 15.50
CA LEU A 6 -34.37 31.13 15.97
C LEU A 6 -35.25 32.36 16.40
N GLY A 7 -36.56 32.34 16.09
CA GLY A 7 -37.48 33.42 16.39
C GLY A 7 -37.22 34.72 15.65
N ARG A 8 -36.26 34.75 14.71
CA ARG A 8 -35.87 35.89 13.88
C ARG A 8 -35.24 35.42 12.56
N PRO A 9 -35.29 36.22 11.50
CA PRO A 9 -34.53 35.95 10.28
C PRO A 9 -33.02 36.04 10.56
N LEU A 10 -32.24 35.18 9.88
CA LEU A 10 -30.78 35.20 9.92
C LEU A 10 -30.25 36.47 9.27
N ALA A 11 -29.30 37.14 9.90
CA ALA A 11 -28.55 38.19 9.26
C ALA A 11 -27.71 37.67 8.09
N ALA A 12 -27.43 38.48 7.07
CA ALA A 12 -26.71 38.07 5.87
C ALA A 12 -25.35 37.35 6.16
N ALA A 13 -24.64 37.82 7.18
CA ALA A 13 -23.38 37.24 7.65
C ALA A 13 -23.60 35.86 8.29
N GLU A 14 -24.67 35.66 9.03
CA GLU A 14 -25.04 34.37 9.64
C GLU A 14 -25.49 33.37 8.59
N GLN A 15 -26.21 33.83 7.57
CA GLN A 15 -26.63 33.01 6.44
C GLN A 15 -25.45 32.51 5.60
N GLN A 16 -24.49 33.42 5.31
CA GLN A 16 -23.24 33.02 4.62
C GLN A 16 -22.34 32.09 5.44
N ALA A 17 -22.34 32.26 6.77
CA ALA A 17 -21.59 31.36 7.65
C ALA A 17 -22.24 29.97 7.69
N LEU A 18 -23.56 29.91 7.77
CA LEU A 18 -24.33 28.65 7.73
C LEU A 18 -24.19 27.97 6.37
N GLU A 19 -24.27 28.71 5.26
CA GLU A 19 -24.08 28.17 3.91
C GLU A 19 -22.66 27.63 3.73
N ARG A 20 -21.62 28.28 4.27
CA ARG A 20 -20.24 27.78 4.26
C ARG A 20 -20.09 26.52 5.10
N GLU A 21 -20.72 26.44 6.26
CA GLU A 21 -20.65 25.24 7.11
C GLU A 21 -21.47 24.09 6.53
N LEU A 22 -22.64 24.37 5.96
CA LEU A 22 -23.41 23.40 5.21
C LEU A 22 -22.65 22.91 3.97
N ALA A 23 -22.04 23.81 3.20
CA ALA A 23 -21.18 23.43 2.06
C ALA A 23 -19.99 22.56 2.51
N ARG A 24 -19.44 22.79 3.70
CA ARG A 24 -18.38 21.98 4.30
C ARG A 24 -18.88 20.61 4.78
N LEU A 25 -20.07 20.55 5.38
CA LEU A 25 -20.70 19.33 5.88
C LEU A 25 -21.30 18.49 4.75
N TYR A 26 -21.83 19.14 3.71
CA TYR A 26 -22.41 18.52 2.51
C TYR A 26 -21.53 18.62 1.28
N ALA A 27 -20.30 19.19 1.39
CA ALA A 27 -19.30 18.87 0.39
C ALA A 27 -19.25 17.36 0.34
N ALA A 28 -19.85 16.80 -0.72
CA ALA A 28 -19.65 15.40 -1.01
C ALA A 28 -18.14 15.18 -0.91
N PRO A 29 -17.69 14.15 -0.20
CA PRO A 29 -16.26 13.81 -0.21
C PRO A 29 -15.89 13.85 -1.69
N ASP A 30 -14.92 14.71 -2.04
CA ASP A 30 -14.57 15.03 -3.41
C ASP A 30 -14.80 13.81 -4.28
N ALA A 31 -15.75 13.94 -5.24
CA ALA A 31 -16.17 12.85 -6.10
C ALA A 31 -15.06 12.41 -7.07
N ALA A 32 -13.83 12.44 -6.59
CA ALA A 32 -12.62 12.05 -7.28
C ALA A 32 -11.53 11.54 -6.34
N SER A 33 -11.77 11.16 -5.10
CA SER A 33 -10.77 10.34 -4.44
C SER A 33 -10.91 8.90 -4.95
N SER A 34 -10.35 8.67 -6.15
CA SER A 34 -9.90 7.31 -6.48
C SER A 34 -9.19 6.79 -5.24
N PRO A 35 -9.42 5.53 -4.84
CA PRO A 35 -8.76 5.00 -3.64
C PRO A 35 -7.27 5.32 -3.72
N PRO A 36 -6.66 5.78 -2.60
CA PRO A 36 -5.28 6.23 -2.62
C PRO A 36 -4.42 5.19 -3.31
N ARG A 37 -3.61 5.63 -4.27
CA ARG A 37 -2.72 4.76 -5.04
C ARG A 37 -1.31 4.88 -4.50
N VAL A 38 -0.55 3.81 -4.60
CA VAL A 38 0.88 3.84 -4.34
C VAL A 38 1.54 4.74 -5.38
N SER A 39 2.32 5.71 -4.93
CA SER A 39 3.04 6.62 -5.82
C SER A 39 4.20 5.92 -6.56
N PRO A 40 4.76 6.53 -7.60
CA PRO A 40 5.98 6.02 -8.24
C PRO A 40 7.13 5.80 -7.26
N VAL A 41 7.25 6.63 -6.21
CA VAL A 41 8.28 6.49 -5.15
C VAL A 41 8.03 5.22 -4.34
N GLY A 42 6.79 4.98 -3.91
CA GLY A 42 6.41 3.75 -3.20
C GLY A 42 6.61 2.50 -4.06
N VAL A 43 6.25 2.55 -5.35
CA VAL A 43 6.49 1.45 -6.30
C VAL A 43 8.00 1.17 -6.44
N ALA A 44 8.83 2.22 -6.58
CA ALA A 44 10.28 2.07 -6.67
C ALA A 44 10.88 1.46 -5.40
N LEU A 45 10.40 1.87 -4.22
CA LEU A 45 10.80 1.27 -2.94
C LEU A 45 10.49 -0.22 -2.90
N ILE A 46 9.28 -0.62 -3.27
CA ILE A 46 8.89 -2.04 -3.30
C ILE A 46 9.76 -2.82 -4.27
N LYS A 47 9.91 -2.35 -5.51
CA LYS A 47 10.75 -2.98 -6.54
C LYS A 47 12.20 -3.17 -6.08
N ARG A 48 12.77 -2.18 -5.37
CA ARG A 48 14.13 -2.24 -4.83
C ARG A 48 14.36 -3.44 -3.90
N PHE A 49 13.37 -3.80 -3.10
CA PHE A 49 13.51 -4.86 -2.10
C PHE A 49 12.96 -6.23 -2.54
N GLU A 50 12.01 -6.26 -3.47
CA GLU A 50 11.54 -7.54 -4.02
C GLU A 50 12.54 -8.14 -5.00
N GLY A 51 13.18 -7.30 -5.81
CA GLY A 51 14.02 -7.74 -6.90
C GLY A 51 13.22 -8.51 -7.97
N CYS A 52 13.54 -8.31 -9.23
CA CYS A 52 12.94 -9.11 -10.30
C CYS A 52 13.91 -10.24 -10.65
N ALA A 53 13.73 -11.38 -10.01
CA ALA A 53 14.64 -12.50 -10.11
C ALA A 53 14.48 -13.29 -11.43
N ARG A 54 15.52 -14.08 -11.80
CA ARG A 54 15.50 -15.02 -12.92
C ARG A 54 15.27 -14.38 -14.28
N ARG A 55 15.96 -13.23 -14.54
CA ARG A 55 16.01 -12.64 -15.87
C ARG A 55 16.74 -13.59 -16.82
N ARG A 56 16.14 -13.83 -17.98
CA ARG A 56 16.65 -14.67 -19.06
C ARG A 56 17.50 -13.87 -20.04
N PRO A 57 18.35 -14.51 -20.87
CA PRO A 57 19.11 -13.81 -21.91
C PRO A 57 18.23 -13.06 -22.92
N ASP A 58 16.99 -13.52 -23.16
CA ASP A 58 16.00 -12.87 -24.03
C ASP A 58 15.29 -11.66 -23.38
N GLY A 59 15.73 -11.25 -22.19
CA GLY A 59 15.18 -10.11 -21.44
C GLY A 59 13.86 -10.39 -20.70
N ARG A 60 13.28 -11.58 -20.86
CA ARG A 60 12.09 -12.02 -20.12
C ARG A 60 12.46 -12.58 -18.75
N TYR A 61 11.47 -12.88 -17.93
CA TYR A 61 11.61 -13.40 -16.59
C TYR A 61 10.97 -14.79 -16.49
N ALA A 62 11.67 -15.74 -15.87
CA ALA A 62 11.17 -17.09 -15.64
C ALA A 62 10.70 -17.25 -14.18
N ALA A 63 9.63 -18.02 -13.99
CA ALA A 63 9.22 -18.43 -12.67
C ALA A 63 10.27 -19.35 -12.01
N TYR A 64 10.35 -19.29 -10.70
CA TYR A 64 11.24 -20.12 -9.88
C TYR A 64 10.47 -20.68 -8.67
N PRO A 65 10.86 -21.88 -8.20
CA PRO A 65 10.22 -22.51 -7.06
C PRO A 65 10.57 -21.79 -5.77
N ASP A 66 9.76 -22.00 -4.75
CA ASP A 66 10.08 -21.56 -3.39
C ASP A 66 11.43 -22.17 -2.94
N PRO A 67 12.39 -21.35 -2.48
CA PRO A 67 13.72 -21.84 -2.09
C PRO A 67 13.71 -22.82 -0.90
N GLY A 68 12.69 -22.76 -0.05
CA GLY A 68 12.58 -23.63 1.12
C GLY A 68 12.03 -25.02 0.78
N THR A 69 11.16 -25.11 -0.22
CA THR A 69 10.51 -26.37 -0.60
C THR A 69 11.04 -26.97 -1.89
N GLY A 70 11.70 -26.17 -2.73
CA GLY A 70 12.11 -26.56 -4.08
C GLY A 70 10.95 -26.76 -5.06
N GLY A 71 9.72 -26.41 -4.66
CA GLY A 71 8.49 -26.61 -5.42
C GLY A 71 7.54 -25.41 -5.32
N ALA A 72 6.25 -25.70 -5.24
CA ALA A 72 5.23 -24.67 -5.05
C ALA A 72 5.34 -24.03 -3.64
N PRO A 73 5.00 -22.72 -3.50
CA PRO A 73 4.52 -21.83 -4.55
C PRO A 73 5.62 -21.35 -5.49
N TRP A 74 5.29 -21.28 -6.81
CA TRP A 74 6.19 -20.68 -7.79
C TRP A 74 6.04 -19.17 -7.79
N THR A 75 7.15 -18.46 -7.94
CA THR A 75 7.24 -17.01 -7.91
C THR A 75 7.80 -16.47 -9.20
N ILE A 76 7.30 -15.31 -9.68
CA ILE A 76 7.81 -14.63 -10.88
C ILE A 76 7.75 -13.11 -10.71
N GLY A 77 8.59 -12.39 -11.43
CA GLY A 77 8.61 -10.93 -11.44
C GLY A 77 8.90 -10.34 -10.05
N TRP A 78 8.07 -9.45 -9.59
CA TRP A 78 8.19 -8.73 -8.32
C TRP A 78 7.55 -9.48 -7.14
N GLY A 79 7.68 -10.80 -7.10
CA GLY A 79 7.12 -11.59 -6.01
C GLY A 79 5.72 -12.17 -6.29
N ALA A 80 5.25 -12.15 -7.54
CA ALA A 80 3.95 -12.68 -7.89
C ALA A 80 3.88 -14.19 -7.76
N THR A 81 2.82 -14.68 -7.13
CA THR A 81 2.49 -16.11 -6.99
C THR A 81 1.02 -16.34 -7.38
N GLY A 82 0.59 -17.61 -7.40
CA GLY A 82 -0.80 -17.98 -7.59
C GLY A 82 -1.25 -17.97 -9.05
N PRO A 83 -2.42 -17.39 -9.40
CA PRO A 83 -2.95 -17.39 -10.76
C PRO A 83 -2.04 -16.68 -11.75
N ASP A 84 -1.80 -17.31 -12.90
CA ASP A 84 -1.11 -16.70 -14.05
C ASP A 84 -2.14 -15.97 -14.93
N ARG A 85 -2.21 -14.65 -14.76
CA ARG A 85 -3.17 -13.80 -15.49
C ARG A 85 -2.78 -13.57 -16.95
N PHE A 86 -1.59 -13.98 -17.35
CA PHE A 86 -1.07 -13.79 -18.72
C PHE A 86 -1.00 -15.10 -19.50
N ALA A 87 -1.34 -16.21 -18.85
CA ALA A 87 -1.43 -17.50 -19.54
C ALA A 87 -2.62 -17.51 -20.52
N PRO A 88 -2.46 -18.17 -21.68
CA PRO A 88 -3.57 -18.33 -22.63
C PRO A 88 -4.69 -19.23 -22.09
N THR A 89 -4.36 -20.09 -21.14
CA THR A 89 -5.32 -21.04 -20.55
C THR A 89 -5.98 -20.42 -19.32
N PRO A 90 -7.31 -20.26 -19.30
CA PRO A 90 -8.03 -19.81 -18.11
C PRO A 90 -7.75 -20.70 -16.90
N GLY A 91 -7.56 -20.04 -15.73
CA GLY A 91 -7.28 -20.77 -14.49
C GLY A 91 -5.85 -21.27 -14.31
N ALA A 92 -4.97 -21.06 -15.30
CA ALA A 92 -3.56 -21.41 -15.17
C ALA A 92 -2.92 -20.73 -13.95
N ARG A 93 -1.93 -21.40 -13.38
CA ARG A 93 -1.15 -20.90 -12.23
C ARG A 93 0.30 -20.70 -12.63
N ILE A 94 0.94 -19.75 -11.97
CA ILE A 94 2.39 -19.57 -12.05
C ILE A 94 3.05 -20.88 -11.62
N GLY A 95 3.90 -21.42 -12.48
CA GLY A 95 4.51 -22.74 -12.28
C GLY A 95 5.74 -22.94 -13.14
N PRO A 96 6.22 -24.19 -13.25
CA PRO A 96 7.34 -24.54 -14.13
C PRO A 96 7.07 -24.06 -15.56
N GLY A 97 8.04 -23.40 -16.18
CA GLY A 97 7.91 -22.91 -17.55
C GLY A 97 7.16 -21.58 -17.73
N THR A 98 6.53 -21.01 -16.68
CA THR A 98 5.95 -19.69 -16.78
C THR A 98 7.04 -18.64 -17.07
N VAL A 99 6.83 -17.85 -18.12
CA VAL A 99 7.75 -16.79 -18.55
C VAL A 99 6.97 -15.52 -18.86
N TRP A 100 7.36 -14.40 -18.25
CA TRP A 100 6.74 -13.09 -18.45
C TRP A 100 7.73 -12.08 -19.02
N THR A 101 7.21 -11.09 -19.73
CA THR A 101 7.94 -9.87 -20.08
C THR A 101 8.08 -8.96 -18.86
N GLY A 102 8.98 -7.98 -18.89
CA GLY A 102 9.07 -6.94 -17.86
C GLY A 102 7.76 -6.18 -17.69
N ALA A 103 7.10 -5.83 -18.80
CA ALA A 103 5.79 -5.17 -18.78
C ALA A 103 4.71 -6.00 -18.08
N GLN A 104 4.70 -7.32 -18.26
CA GLN A 104 3.78 -8.23 -17.57
C GLN A 104 4.09 -8.28 -16.05
N CYS A 105 5.38 -8.31 -15.67
CA CYS A 105 5.78 -8.23 -14.27
C CYS A 105 5.28 -6.93 -13.62
N ASP A 106 5.44 -5.81 -14.31
CA ASP A 106 5.01 -4.49 -13.84
C ASP A 106 3.48 -4.39 -13.76
N ALA A 107 2.76 -4.82 -14.77
CA ALA A 107 1.30 -4.82 -14.77
C ALA A 107 0.72 -5.70 -13.64
N ARG A 108 1.38 -6.83 -13.34
CA ARG A 108 0.98 -7.67 -12.21
C ARG A 108 1.25 -6.97 -10.87
N LEU A 109 2.40 -6.33 -10.70
CA LEU A 109 2.70 -5.56 -9.49
C LEU A 109 1.66 -4.45 -9.27
N GLU A 110 1.34 -3.68 -10.29
CA GLU A 110 0.31 -2.64 -10.21
C GLU A 110 -1.05 -3.18 -9.77
N ALA A 111 -1.46 -4.31 -10.34
CA ALA A 111 -2.71 -4.96 -9.97
C ALA A 111 -2.71 -5.45 -8.51
N ASP A 112 -1.60 -6.00 -8.04
CA ASP A 112 -1.45 -6.45 -6.66
C ASP A 112 -1.40 -5.26 -5.71
N LEU A 113 -0.70 -4.17 -6.05
CA LEU A 113 -0.62 -2.95 -5.23
C LEU A 113 -1.97 -2.27 -5.02
N LYS A 114 -2.89 -2.33 -5.99
CA LYS A 114 -4.26 -1.83 -5.80
C LYS A 114 -4.96 -2.50 -4.62
N ARG A 115 -4.78 -3.80 -4.46
CA ARG A 115 -5.34 -4.57 -3.34
C ARG A 115 -4.68 -4.19 -2.02
N TYR A 116 -3.34 -4.13 -1.97
CA TYR A 116 -2.61 -3.76 -0.75
C TYR A 116 -2.91 -2.31 -0.32
N ALA A 117 -3.02 -1.39 -1.26
CA ALA A 117 -3.42 -0.02 -1.02
C ALA A 117 -4.85 0.07 -0.44
N ALA A 118 -5.79 -0.70 -1.00
CA ALA A 118 -7.16 -0.78 -0.47
C ALA A 118 -7.20 -1.35 0.96
N ASP A 119 -6.36 -2.34 1.27
CA ASP A 119 -6.24 -2.89 2.63
C ASP A 119 -5.70 -1.84 3.60
N VAL A 120 -4.64 -1.09 3.22
CA VAL A 120 -4.10 0.02 4.02
C VAL A 120 -5.17 1.09 4.26
N SER A 121 -5.86 1.55 3.21
CA SER A 121 -6.94 2.55 3.34
C SER A 121 -8.03 2.10 4.29
N ARG A 122 -8.46 0.84 4.20
CA ARG A 122 -9.48 0.28 5.09
C ARG A 122 -9.00 0.25 6.55
N VAL A 123 -7.75 -0.11 6.79
CA VAL A 123 -7.18 -0.19 8.14
C VAL A 123 -6.97 1.19 8.74
N LEU A 124 -6.60 2.18 7.94
CA LEU A 124 -6.48 3.57 8.40
C LEU A 124 -7.83 4.19 8.76
N ALA A 125 -8.94 3.69 8.21
CA ALA A 125 -10.31 4.08 8.56
C ALA A 125 -10.55 5.60 8.56
N GLY A 126 -9.94 6.32 7.61
CA GLY A 126 -10.02 7.77 7.48
C GLY A 126 -8.96 8.55 8.28
N ALA A 127 -8.09 7.90 9.04
CA ALA A 127 -6.95 8.59 9.67
C ALA A 127 -6.08 9.25 8.58
N PRO A 128 -5.71 10.54 8.73
CA PRO A 128 -4.93 11.25 7.74
C PRO A 128 -3.57 10.60 7.52
N ALA A 129 -3.16 10.46 6.27
CA ALA A 129 -1.85 10.00 5.89
C ALA A 129 -1.35 10.81 4.70
N THR A 130 -0.11 11.27 4.76
CA THR A 130 0.54 11.83 3.57
C THR A 130 0.81 10.72 2.56
N GLN A 131 1.07 11.09 1.30
CA GLN A 131 1.41 10.10 0.26
C GLN A 131 2.64 9.25 0.66
N ALA A 132 3.66 9.86 1.24
CA ALA A 132 4.86 9.16 1.68
C ALA A 132 4.58 8.17 2.83
N GLN A 133 3.74 8.55 3.79
CA GLN A 133 3.29 7.66 4.85
C GLN A 133 2.47 6.49 4.30
N PHE A 134 1.55 6.77 3.37
CA PHE A 134 0.74 5.76 2.71
C PHE A 134 1.59 4.76 1.91
N ASP A 135 2.57 5.24 1.17
CA ASP A 135 3.50 4.42 0.39
C ASP A 135 4.34 3.49 1.30
N ALA A 136 4.87 4.05 2.40
CA ALA A 136 5.64 3.28 3.37
C ALA A 136 4.80 2.18 4.05
N LEU A 137 3.58 2.51 4.47
CA LEU A 137 2.63 1.55 5.05
C LEU A 137 2.25 0.47 4.03
N THR A 138 2.08 0.83 2.76
CA THR A 138 1.75 -0.14 1.71
C THR A 138 2.96 -1.04 1.40
N SER A 139 4.19 -0.50 1.35
CA SER A 139 5.41 -1.31 1.21
C SER A 139 5.57 -2.29 2.37
N PHE A 140 5.35 -1.83 3.59
CA PHE A 140 5.35 -2.68 4.77
C PHE A 140 4.30 -3.80 4.67
N HIS A 141 3.07 -3.45 4.28
CA HIS A 141 1.99 -4.42 4.13
C HIS A 141 2.26 -5.43 3.02
N TYR A 142 2.79 -4.98 1.89
CA TYR A 142 3.17 -5.84 0.77
C TYR A 142 4.15 -6.95 1.20
N ASN A 143 5.13 -6.62 2.04
CA ASN A 143 6.13 -7.58 2.51
C ASN A 143 5.64 -8.46 3.66
N THR A 144 4.81 -7.92 4.57
CA THR A 144 4.50 -8.59 5.85
C THR A 144 3.08 -9.12 5.95
N GLY A 145 2.16 -8.59 5.16
CA GLY A 145 0.71 -8.83 5.31
C GLY A 145 0.14 -8.32 6.64
N ALA A 146 0.85 -7.44 7.37
CA ALA A 146 0.61 -7.24 8.79
C ALA A 146 0.03 -5.87 9.17
N VAL A 147 -0.33 -5.01 8.20
CA VAL A 147 -0.75 -3.63 8.51
C VAL A 147 -1.87 -3.56 9.56
N ALA A 148 -2.84 -4.45 9.49
CA ALA A 148 -3.98 -4.45 10.43
C ALA A 148 -3.61 -4.76 11.89
N ARG A 149 -2.53 -5.53 12.13
CA ARG A 149 -2.13 -5.95 13.48
C ARG A 149 -0.88 -5.24 14.00
N ALA A 150 -0.21 -4.47 13.15
CA ALA A 150 1.05 -3.83 13.51
C ALA A 150 0.86 -2.67 14.47
N SER A 151 1.77 -2.54 15.44
CA SER A 151 1.80 -1.41 16.38
C SER A 151 2.06 -0.08 15.69
N LEU A 152 2.84 -0.09 14.61
CA LEU A 152 3.10 1.11 13.81
C LEU A 152 1.81 1.71 13.26
N THR A 153 0.85 0.89 12.83
CA THR A 153 -0.44 1.36 12.31
C THR A 153 -1.31 1.97 13.40
N ARG A 154 -1.37 1.33 14.58
CA ARG A 154 -2.10 1.90 15.73
C ARG A 154 -1.53 3.24 16.18
N ARG A 155 -0.20 3.39 16.16
CA ARG A 155 0.47 4.65 16.48
C ARG A 155 0.16 5.73 15.43
N HIS A 156 0.19 5.36 14.14
CA HIS A 156 -0.18 6.27 13.07
C HIS A 156 -1.61 6.81 13.25
N ILE A 157 -2.59 5.92 13.48
CA ILE A 157 -3.99 6.30 13.70
C ILE A 157 -4.15 7.20 14.94
N ALA A 158 -3.34 7.00 15.97
CA ALA A 158 -3.31 7.82 17.17
C ALA A 158 -2.55 9.15 16.99
N GLY A 159 -2.01 9.46 15.79
CA GLY A 159 -1.23 10.66 15.53
C GLY A 159 0.22 10.61 16.03
N ASP A 160 0.65 9.50 16.64
CA ASP A 160 2.06 9.31 17.07
C ASP A 160 2.92 8.88 15.89
N HIS A 161 3.13 9.79 14.92
CA HIS A 161 3.89 9.50 13.71
C HIS A 161 5.35 9.16 14.00
N ALA A 162 5.98 9.86 14.94
CA ALA A 162 7.36 9.56 15.35
C ALA A 162 7.48 8.15 15.97
N GLY A 163 6.51 7.77 16.80
CA GLY A 163 6.41 6.42 17.34
C GLY A 163 6.16 5.37 16.28
N ALA A 164 5.27 5.65 15.32
CA ALA A 164 5.00 4.76 14.20
C ALA A 164 6.26 4.49 13.37
N ALA A 165 7.04 5.52 13.04
CA ALA A 165 8.29 5.38 12.32
C ALA A 165 9.29 4.45 13.04
N ARG A 166 9.43 4.57 14.35
CA ARG A 166 10.32 3.70 15.14
C ARG A 166 9.88 2.23 15.15
N GLU A 167 8.60 1.96 15.04
CA GLU A 167 8.05 0.59 15.08
C GLU A 167 8.42 -0.25 13.84
N PHE A 168 8.76 0.36 12.70
CA PHE A 168 9.24 -0.40 11.54
C PHE A 168 10.43 -1.30 11.90
N ALA A 169 11.37 -0.80 12.69
CA ALA A 169 12.60 -1.53 13.07
C ALA A 169 12.34 -2.85 13.83
N ARG A 170 11.14 -3.05 14.35
CA ARG A 170 10.79 -4.31 15.05
C ARG A 170 10.50 -5.46 14.09
N TRP A 171 10.27 -5.19 12.80
CA TRP A 171 9.86 -6.18 11.79
C TRP A 171 11.03 -6.68 10.93
N VAL A 172 12.13 -7.05 11.59
CA VAL A 172 13.40 -7.44 10.95
C VAL A 172 13.70 -8.93 11.05
N ARG A 173 12.75 -9.73 11.58
CA ARG A 173 12.98 -11.16 11.82
C ARG A 173 12.13 -12.03 10.91
N ALA A 174 12.73 -13.12 10.40
CA ALA A 174 12.02 -14.23 9.81
C ALA A 174 12.68 -15.54 10.25
N GLY A 175 11.87 -16.58 10.52
CA GLY A 175 12.36 -17.84 11.07
C GLY A 175 13.14 -17.67 12.39
N GLY A 176 12.77 -16.70 13.24
CA GLY A 176 13.45 -16.38 14.49
C GLY A 176 14.76 -15.60 14.35
N LYS A 177 15.30 -15.42 13.15
CA LYS A 177 16.58 -14.76 12.89
C LYS A 177 16.39 -13.33 12.36
N VAL A 178 17.27 -12.41 12.77
CA VAL A 178 17.35 -11.08 12.16
C VAL A 178 17.94 -11.21 10.76
N LEU A 179 17.26 -10.67 9.76
CA LEU A 179 17.72 -10.69 8.37
C LEU A 179 18.22 -9.30 7.94
N PRO A 180 19.48 -9.15 7.51
CA PRO A 180 20.03 -7.87 7.07
C PRO A 180 19.20 -7.19 5.96
N GLY A 181 18.58 -7.96 5.06
CA GLY A 181 17.69 -7.47 4.03
C GLY A 181 16.45 -6.78 4.61
N LEU A 182 15.83 -7.38 5.64
CA LEU A 182 14.70 -6.79 6.34
C LEU A 182 15.09 -5.55 7.14
N VAL A 183 16.28 -5.52 7.74
CA VAL A 183 16.79 -4.33 8.44
C VAL A 183 16.88 -3.16 7.47
N ARG A 184 17.49 -3.35 6.30
CA ARG A 184 17.59 -2.29 5.27
C ARG A 184 16.22 -1.85 4.74
N ARG A 185 15.31 -2.81 4.53
CA ARG A 185 13.95 -2.52 4.06
C ARG A 185 13.18 -1.67 5.07
N ARG A 186 13.16 -2.07 6.32
CA ARG A 186 12.47 -1.32 7.40
C ARG A 186 13.06 0.08 7.61
N ALA A 187 14.38 0.22 7.49
CA ALA A 187 15.01 1.52 7.55
C ALA A 187 14.55 2.45 6.40
N ALA A 188 14.52 1.95 5.16
CA ALA A 188 14.08 2.73 4.01
C ALA A 188 12.56 3.05 4.07
N GLU A 189 11.75 2.14 4.58
CA GLU A 189 10.31 2.40 4.80
C GLU A 189 10.08 3.44 5.90
N ALA A 190 10.84 3.40 7.00
CA ALA A 190 10.77 4.40 8.05
C ALA A 190 11.23 5.78 7.56
N GLU A 191 12.29 5.83 6.75
CA GLU A 191 12.79 7.07 6.13
C GLU A 191 11.72 7.70 5.22
N LEU A 192 11.12 6.91 4.32
CA LEU A 192 10.03 7.39 3.47
C LEU A 192 8.82 7.87 4.30
N TYR A 193 8.47 7.14 5.36
CA TYR A 193 7.37 7.50 6.24
C TYR A 193 7.61 8.88 6.90
N GLN A 194 8.84 9.14 7.37
CA GLN A 194 9.23 10.39 8.03
C GLN A 194 9.33 11.57 7.05
N ALA A 195 9.65 11.33 5.79
CA ALA A 195 9.70 12.39 4.79
C ALA A 195 8.34 13.05 4.53
N GLY A 196 7.25 12.42 4.97
CA GLY A 196 5.89 12.94 4.89
C GLY A 196 5.33 13.49 6.21
N SER A 197 6.14 13.55 7.26
CA SER A 197 5.68 13.93 8.61
C SER A 197 5.93 15.41 8.89
#